data_0dea1fbdbcb0fc33ae59143694a8e6f9
#
_entry.id   0dea1fbdbcb0fc33ae59143694a8e6f9
#
_cell.length_a   1.000
_cell.length_b   1.000
_cell.length_c   1.000
_cell.angle_alpha   90.00
_cell.angle_beta   90.00
_cell.angle_gamma   90.00
#
_symmetry.space_group_name_H-M   'P 1'
#
loop_
_entity.id
_entity.type
_entity.pdbx_description
1 polymer ?
#
loop_
_entity_poly.entity_id
_entity_poly.type
_entity_poly.pdbx_seq_one_letter_code
_entity_poly.pdbx_strand_id
1 'polypeptide(L)'
;SGALESQPLYINDNTDPNSNSPIEIESFSSFSSSFNTIEFGPEVSLTIPSLLFINTNKYENISNTRTVFSASLNYQRRLNKAKLDFERGIQELTYGYAWSVKNKYIHQLDPISFSAVEVNKSAEFDDRINSLNDKLLAASFQNHIISATRYRFIYSDPASSNNGRTSFYYDANVESAGNILNTFYKITDRPRDATSGAYKIVGIQFAQYIKTQHDLRMYNKINDKSSFAFRFVGGLGIPMENLSDALPFEKSFFAGGTDKTRAWKARSLGPGSFRDSSVVFDKIGEVLLEGNMEYRFDLLGFLDGALFVDAGNIWLANEDSLRPGSDFKVNRFAGEIAIGAGFGIRVDLEFFIFRLDVAYPLKNPSLVVGERWFFQPKDEYNTYLNTLEFPLNVPGLYTPQINFGIGYPF
;
A
#
# COMPACT_ATOMS: atom_id res chain seq x y z
N SER A 1 -0.37 -10.45 14.55
CA SER A 1 0.62 -10.10 13.53
C SER A 1 1.59 -9.05 14.05
N GLY A 2 2.79 -9.04 13.54
CA GLY A 2 3.81 -8.05 13.87
C GLY A 2 4.66 -7.78 12.64
N ALA A 3 5.01 -6.52 12.42
CA ALA A 3 5.88 -6.12 11.32
C ALA A 3 6.98 -5.18 11.83
N LEU A 4 8.17 -5.35 11.28
CA LEU A 4 9.30 -4.43 11.42
C LEU A 4 9.59 -3.87 10.03
N GLU A 5 9.42 -2.58 9.86
CA GLU A 5 9.65 -1.90 8.60
C GLU A 5 10.88 -0.99 8.73
N SER A 6 11.85 -1.14 7.83
CA SER A 6 12.98 -0.23 7.72
C SER A 6 12.65 0.87 6.72
N GLN A 7 12.69 2.11 7.16
CA GLN A 7 12.69 3.26 6.26
C GLN A 7 14.10 3.87 6.22
N PRO A 8 14.50 4.53 5.13
CA PRO A 8 15.84 5.09 5.01
C PRO A 8 16.06 6.12 6.12
N LEU A 9 17.00 5.82 7.01
CA LEU A 9 17.56 6.79 7.92
C LEU A 9 18.65 7.56 7.15
N TYR A 10 18.39 8.83 6.86
CA TYR A 10 19.42 9.71 6.35
C TYR A 10 20.36 10.05 7.50
N ILE A 11 21.54 9.46 7.48
CA ILE A 11 22.63 9.84 8.37
C ILE A 11 23.24 11.09 7.77
N ASN A 12 23.15 12.19 8.50
CA ASN A 12 23.93 13.40 8.20
C ASN A 12 25.36 13.12 8.66
N ASP A 13 26.15 12.52 7.78
CA ASP A 13 27.56 12.28 8.04
C ASP A 13 28.31 13.57 7.67
N ASN A 14 28.56 14.40 8.67
CA ASN A 14 29.53 15.49 8.59
C ASN A 14 30.94 14.88 8.51
N THR A 15 31.24 14.15 7.45
CA THR A 15 32.61 13.70 7.18
C THR A 15 33.30 14.74 6.31
N ASP A 16 34.36 15.28 6.85
CA ASP A 16 35.37 16.10 6.16
C ASP A 16 35.78 15.39 4.86
N PRO A 17 35.65 16.02 3.67
CA PRO A 17 36.01 15.42 2.38
C PRO A 17 37.48 15.00 2.24
N ASN A 18 38.32 15.26 3.23
CA ASN A 18 39.73 14.89 3.26
C ASN A 18 40.10 13.71 4.17
N SER A 19 39.11 13.03 4.79
CA SER A 19 39.43 11.86 5.62
C SER A 19 39.51 10.59 4.76
N ASN A 20 40.72 10.08 4.55
CA ASN A 20 41.01 8.73 4.06
C ASN A 20 40.75 7.70 5.17
N SER A 21 39.50 7.57 5.59
CA SER A 21 39.09 6.52 6.53
C SER A 21 38.75 5.24 5.75
N PRO A 22 39.21 4.06 6.16
CA PRO A 22 38.80 2.82 5.54
C PRO A 22 37.29 2.62 5.72
N ILE A 23 36.63 2.03 4.70
CA ILE A 23 35.22 1.65 4.74
C ILE A 23 35.03 0.71 5.97
N GLU A 24 34.52 1.26 7.06
CA GLU A 24 34.08 0.45 8.18
C GLU A 24 32.82 -0.31 7.75
N ILE A 25 32.92 -1.63 7.73
CA ILE A 25 31.73 -2.50 7.63
C ILE A 25 30.92 -2.25 8.91
N GLU A 26 29.81 -1.55 8.77
CA GLU A 26 28.91 -1.25 9.87
C GLU A 26 28.54 -2.54 10.63
N SER A 27 28.80 -2.54 11.91
CA SER A 27 28.56 -3.66 12.81
C SER A 27 27.05 -3.95 12.95
N PHE A 28 26.70 -5.17 13.38
CA PHE A 28 25.30 -5.64 13.58
C PHE A 28 24.46 -4.71 14.47
N SER A 29 25.08 -3.82 15.24
CA SER A 29 24.42 -2.77 16.04
C SER A 29 23.80 -1.65 15.19
N SER A 30 24.26 -1.45 13.95
CA SER A 30 23.66 -0.48 13.02
C SER A 30 22.38 -1.02 12.38
N PHE A 31 22.22 -2.35 12.28
CA PHE A 31 21.02 -2.98 11.75
C PHE A 31 19.78 -2.67 12.61
N SER A 32 19.91 -2.67 13.95
CA SER A 32 18.80 -2.31 14.84
C SER A 32 18.41 -0.83 14.78
N SER A 33 19.31 0.05 14.37
CA SER A 33 19.03 1.48 14.19
C SER A 33 18.34 1.82 12.85
N SER A 34 18.25 0.85 11.93
CA SER A 34 17.60 0.99 10.64
C SER A 34 16.08 0.77 10.71
N PHE A 35 15.59 0.11 11.76
CA PHE A 35 14.16 -0.09 11.98
C PHE A 35 13.58 1.12 12.69
N ASN A 36 12.79 1.90 11.99
CA ASN A 36 12.15 3.09 12.52
C ASN A 36 10.64 2.94 12.74
N THR A 37 10.07 1.80 12.35
CA THR A 37 8.65 1.50 12.54
C THR A 37 8.50 0.12 13.17
N ILE A 38 7.74 0.05 14.26
CA ILE A 38 7.35 -1.18 14.94
C ILE A 38 5.84 -1.27 14.88
N GLU A 39 5.33 -2.40 14.40
CA GLU A 39 3.90 -2.67 14.32
C GLU A 39 3.58 -3.99 15.02
N PHE A 40 2.56 -3.96 15.86
CA PHE A 40 2.06 -5.12 16.59
C PHE A 40 0.54 -5.16 16.57
N GLY A 41 -0.03 -6.30 16.14
CA GLY A 41 -1.48 -6.41 15.96
C GLY A 41 -2.04 -7.77 16.38
N PRO A 42 -2.49 -7.96 17.65
CA PRO A 42 -3.26 -9.12 18.04
C PRO A 42 -4.66 -9.08 17.45
N GLU A 43 -5.16 -10.25 17.05
CA GLU A 43 -6.52 -10.46 16.59
C GLU A 43 -7.13 -11.69 17.26
N VAL A 44 -8.40 -11.57 17.66
CA VAL A 44 -9.22 -12.67 18.16
C VAL A 44 -10.43 -12.80 17.26
N SER A 45 -10.70 -14.00 16.76
CA SER A 45 -11.86 -14.27 15.93
C SER A 45 -12.65 -15.48 16.40
N LEU A 46 -13.99 -15.34 16.35
CA LEU A 46 -14.95 -16.41 16.56
C LEU A 46 -15.61 -16.76 15.22
N THR A 47 -15.42 -17.97 14.76
CA THR A 47 -16.01 -18.48 13.52
C THR A 47 -17.10 -19.52 13.83
N ILE A 48 -18.31 -19.28 13.35
CA ILE A 48 -19.46 -20.18 13.47
C ILE A 48 -19.71 -20.80 12.08
N PRO A 49 -19.75 -22.15 11.93
CA PRO A 49 -19.84 -22.81 10.62
C PRO A 49 -21.27 -22.78 10.03
N SER A 50 -21.91 -21.64 10.06
CA SER A 50 -23.22 -21.36 9.47
C SER A 50 -23.38 -19.86 9.22
N LEU A 51 -24.30 -19.46 8.34
CA LEU A 51 -24.72 -18.06 8.21
C LEU A 51 -25.82 -17.78 9.25
N LEU A 52 -25.47 -17.08 10.33
CA LEU A 52 -26.45 -16.71 11.36
C LEU A 52 -27.55 -15.83 10.77
N PHE A 53 -28.79 -16.07 11.15
CA PHE A 53 -29.99 -15.35 10.71
C PHE A 53 -30.34 -15.53 9.22
N ILE A 54 -29.59 -16.35 8.45
CA ILE A 54 -29.86 -16.63 7.03
C ILE A 54 -30.14 -18.10 6.86
N ASN A 55 -31.33 -18.44 6.32
CA ASN A 55 -31.68 -19.83 6.01
C ASN A 55 -31.03 -20.25 4.68
N THR A 56 -29.97 -21.04 4.77
CA THR A 56 -29.16 -21.49 3.61
C THR A 56 -29.81 -22.69 2.87
N ASN A 57 -30.80 -23.35 3.44
CA ASN A 57 -31.46 -24.54 2.84
C ASN A 57 -32.16 -24.25 1.50
N LYS A 58 -32.36 -22.96 1.17
CA LYS A 58 -32.99 -22.52 -0.07
C LYS A 58 -32.01 -22.32 -1.22
N TYR A 59 -30.72 -22.39 -0.97
CA TYR A 59 -29.67 -22.07 -1.94
C TYR A 59 -28.88 -23.33 -2.28
N GLU A 60 -29.03 -23.82 -3.48
CA GLU A 60 -28.23 -24.93 -4.00
C GLU A 60 -26.81 -24.44 -4.33
N ASN A 61 -25.80 -25.30 -4.15
CA ASN A 61 -24.39 -25.05 -4.46
C ASN A 61 -23.65 -24.05 -3.56
N ILE A 62 -24.20 -23.66 -2.42
CA ILE A 62 -23.47 -22.90 -1.40
C ILE A 62 -22.74 -23.87 -0.46
N SER A 63 -21.46 -23.61 -0.23
CA SER A 63 -20.61 -24.39 0.67
C SER A 63 -19.73 -23.49 1.54
N ASN A 64 -19.06 -24.07 2.54
CA ASN A 64 -18.12 -23.36 3.41
C ASN A 64 -18.73 -22.10 4.06
N THR A 65 -20.03 -22.19 4.39
CA THR A 65 -20.75 -21.06 5.04
C THR A 65 -20.22 -20.83 6.43
N ARG A 66 -19.93 -19.57 6.76
CA ARG A 66 -19.47 -19.18 8.09
C ARG A 66 -19.86 -17.76 8.42
N THR A 67 -20.14 -17.53 9.69
CA THR A 67 -20.24 -16.19 10.29
C THR A 67 -18.98 -15.94 11.11
N VAL A 68 -18.39 -14.77 10.96
CA VAL A 68 -17.16 -14.39 11.63
C VAL A 68 -17.39 -13.13 12.46
N PHE A 69 -17.00 -13.21 13.72
CA PHE A 69 -16.86 -12.05 14.60
C PHE A 69 -15.37 -11.89 14.86
N SER A 70 -14.79 -10.75 14.58
CA SER A 70 -13.39 -10.48 14.89
C SER A 70 -13.22 -9.18 15.64
N ALA A 71 -12.22 -9.18 16.53
CA ALA A 71 -11.74 -7.99 17.23
C ALA A 71 -10.23 -7.95 17.08
N SER A 72 -9.69 -6.85 16.59
CA SER A 72 -8.26 -6.65 16.44
C SER A 72 -7.80 -5.31 17.02
N LEU A 73 -6.56 -5.30 17.48
CA LEU A 73 -5.83 -4.11 17.87
C LEU A 73 -4.59 -4.06 16.99
N ASN A 74 -4.34 -2.96 16.34
CA ASN A 74 -3.09 -2.71 15.64
C ASN A 74 -2.44 -1.48 16.26
N TYR A 75 -1.22 -1.64 16.73
CA TYR A 75 -0.43 -0.56 17.28
C TYR A 75 0.81 -0.39 16.43
N GLN A 76 1.00 0.81 15.91
CA GLN A 76 2.15 1.21 15.12
C GLN A 76 2.87 2.34 15.84
N ARG A 77 4.18 2.19 16.03
CA ARG A 77 5.04 3.25 16.53
C ARG A 77 6.15 3.54 15.54
N ARG A 78 6.25 4.80 15.12
CA ARG A 78 7.31 5.28 14.25
C ARG A 78 8.24 6.19 15.03
N LEU A 79 9.52 5.86 15.01
CA LEU A 79 10.59 6.63 15.61
C LEU A 79 11.42 7.30 14.51
N ASN A 80 11.66 8.59 14.63
CA ASN A 80 12.43 9.33 13.65
C ASN A 80 13.52 10.17 14.34
N LYS A 81 14.76 10.10 13.86
CA LYS A 81 15.88 10.91 14.37
C LYS A 81 15.59 12.43 14.28
N ALA A 82 14.71 12.86 13.36
CA ALA A 82 14.25 14.25 13.27
C ALA A 82 13.17 14.63 14.30
N LYS A 83 12.92 13.78 15.32
CA LYS A 83 11.85 13.96 16.33
C LYS A 83 10.44 14.05 15.74
N LEU A 84 10.23 13.48 14.56
CA LEU A 84 8.92 13.37 13.93
C LEU A 84 8.27 12.03 14.28
N ASP A 85 8.15 11.79 15.60
CA ASP A 85 7.64 10.54 16.13
C ASP A 85 6.11 10.58 16.21
N PHE A 86 5.47 9.47 15.85
CA PHE A 86 4.05 9.28 16.09
C PHE A 86 3.75 7.83 16.46
N GLU A 87 2.63 7.68 17.15
CA GLU A 87 2.03 6.39 17.47
C GLU A 87 0.62 6.36 16.87
N ARG A 88 0.22 5.22 16.32
CA ARG A 88 -1.12 5.00 15.79
C ARG A 88 -1.68 3.73 16.39
N GLY A 89 -2.81 3.85 17.04
CA GLY A 89 -3.63 2.73 17.52
C GLY A 89 -4.86 2.57 16.63
N ILE A 90 -5.11 1.36 16.14
CA ILE A 90 -6.32 1.01 15.38
C ILE A 90 -7.02 -0.12 16.13
N GLN A 91 -8.24 0.12 16.55
CA GLN A 91 -9.12 -0.88 17.16
C GLN A 91 -10.19 -1.22 16.12
N GLU A 92 -10.31 -2.47 15.74
CA GLU A 92 -11.32 -2.89 14.75
C GLU A 92 -12.22 -4.01 15.30
N LEU A 93 -13.52 -3.84 15.10
CA LEU A 93 -14.54 -4.84 15.35
C LEU A 93 -15.25 -5.16 14.04
N THR A 94 -15.34 -6.44 13.68
CA THR A 94 -16.00 -6.86 12.45
C THR A 94 -17.01 -7.95 12.72
N TYR A 95 -18.16 -7.84 12.08
CA TYR A 95 -19.16 -8.88 11.94
C TYR A 95 -19.35 -9.16 10.46
N GLY A 96 -19.14 -10.42 10.05
CA GLY A 96 -19.16 -10.76 8.64
C GLY A 96 -19.65 -12.18 8.35
N TYR A 97 -19.96 -12.38 7.08
CA TYR A 97 -20.33 -13.65 6.47
C TYR A 97 -19.33 -14.06 5.41
N ALA A 98 -19.05 -15.35 5.32
CA ALA A 98 -18.29 -15.89 4.20
C ALA A 98 -18.96 -17.18 3.70
N TRP A 99 -18.95 -17.37 2.38
CA TRP A 99 -19.47 -18.57 1.73
C TRP A 99 -18.76 -18.80 0.39
N SER A 100 -18.82 -20.03 -0.10
CA SER A 100 -18.29 -20.41 -1.40
C SER A 100 -19.42 -20.91 -2.30
N VAL A 101 -19.30 -20.65 -3.59
CA VAL A 101 -20.19 -21.20 -4.62
C VAL A 101 -19.34 -22.04 -5.57
N LYS A 102 -19.73 -23.31 -5.80
CA LYS A 102 -19.02 -24.27 -6.65
C LYS A 102 -17.51 -24.41 -6.32
N ASN A 103 -17.10 -24.12 -5.09
CA ASN A 103 -15.71 -24.11 -4.61
C ASN A 103 -14.73 -23.26 -5.43
N LYS A 104 -15.23 -22.41 -6.33
CA LYS A 104 -14.45 -21.51 -7.18
C LYS A 104 -14.66 -20.03 -6.84
N TYR A 105 -15.87 -19.70 -6.39
CA TYR A 105 -16.27 -18.34 -6.08
C TYR A 105 -16.39 -18.20 -4.57
N ILE A 106 -15.60 -17.35 -3.96
CA ILE A 106 -15.63 -17.06 -2.54
C ILE A 106 -16.19 -15.65 -2.36
N HIS A 107 -17.16 -15.54 -1.48
CA HIS A 107 -17.79 -14.29 -1.12
C HIS A 107 -17.56 -14.02 0.35
N GLN A 108 -17.22 -12.79 0.69
CA GLN A 108 -17.15 -12.29 2.06
C GLN A 108 -17.93 -10.99 2.11
N LEU A 109 -18.87 -10.90 3.03
CA LEU A 109 -19.65 -9.69 3.28
C LEU A 109 -19.54 -9.34 4.75
N ASP A 110 -18.95 -8.20 5.05
CA ASP A 110 -18.91 -7.61 6.38
C ASP A 110 -19.94 -6.47 6.42
N PRO A 111 -21.18 -6.73 6.84
CA PRO A 111 -22.22 -5.68 6.95
C PRO A 111 -21.79 -4.58 7.92
N ILE A 112 -21.03 -4.96 8.96
CA ILE A 112 -20.55 -4.05 10.00
C ILE A 112 -19.06 -4.28 10.19
N SER A 113 -18.28 -3.25 9.89
CA SER A 113 -16.89 -3.11 10.29
C SER A 113 -16.73 -1.74 10.92
N PHE A 114 -16.27 -1.72 12.15
CA PHE A 114 -16.09 -0.50 12.92
C PHE A 114 -14.63 -0.41 13.35
N SER A 115 -13.95 0.68 12.97
CA SER A 115 -12.57 0.95 13.38
C SER A 115 -12.48 2.32 14.04
N ALA A 116 -11.80 2.38 15.19
CA ALA A 116 -11.40 3.64 15.83
C ALA A 116 -9.89 3.80 15.65
N VAL A 117 -9.49 4.92 15.09
CA VAL A 117 -8.09 5.27 14.82
C VAL A 117 -7.70 6.42 15.74
N GLU A 118 -6.71 6.18 16.56
CA GLU A 118 -6.12 7.17 17.46
C GLU A 118 -4.67 7.42 17.05
N VAL A 119 -4.29 8.69 16.91
CA VAL A 119 -2.94 9.10 16.51
C VAL A 119 -2.36 10.04 17.57
N ASN A 120 -1.28 9.61 18.20
CA ASN A 120 -0.53 10.42 19.13
C ASN A 120 0.76 10.90 18.46
N LYS A 121 0.97 12.21 18.43
CA LYS A 121 2.11 12.88 17.79
C LYS A 121 3.00 13.54 18.82
N SER A 122 4.32 13.60 18.58
CA SER A 122 5.18 14.48 19.36
C SER A 122 4.82 15.95 19.10
N ALA A 123 5.15 16.84 20.05
CA ALA A 123 4.88 18.27 19.89
C ALA A 123 5.60 18.84 18.64
N GLU A 124 6.84 18.43 18.43
CA GLU A 124 7.66 18.83 17.28
C GLU A 124 7.05 18.35 15.94
N PHE A 125 6.41 17.17 15.96
CA PHE A 125 5.73 16.64 14.78
C PHE A 125 4.45 17.46 14.48
N ASP A 126 3.67 17.79 15.50
CA ASP A 126 2.45 18.58 15.34
C ASP A 126 2.76 20.00 14.86
N ASP A 127 3.76 20.67 15.44
CA ASP A 127 4.25 21.97 14.98
C ASP A 127 4.71 21.93 13.53
N ARG A 128 5.40 20.86 13.12
CA ARG A 128 5.87 20.67 11.75
C ARG A 128 4.71 20.51 10.77
N ILE A 129 3.72 19.67 11.08
CA ILE A 129 2.52 19.50 10.23
C ILE A 129 1.80 20.84 10.07
N ASN A 130 1.59 21.56 11.17
CA ASN A 130 0.89 22.85 11.16
C ASN A 130 1.65 23.89 10.35
N SER A 131 2.99 23.89 10.42
CA SER A 131 3.84 24.84 9.66
C SER A 131 3.79 24.63 8.15
N LEU A 132 3.54 23.40 7.69
CA LEU A 132 3.43 23.05 6.27
C LEU A 132 2.11 23.53 5.64
N ASN A 133 1.11 23.85 6.45
CA ASN A 133 -0.25 24.22 6.00
C ASN A 133 -0.83 23.23 4.97
N ASP A 134 -0.50 21.97 5.12
CA ASP A 134 -0.87 20.86 4.24
C ASP A 134 -2.06 20.11 4.83
N LYS A 135 -3.24 20.35 4.30
CA LYS A 135 -4.51 19.77 4.79
C LYS A 135 -4.55 18.24 4.63
N LEU A 136 -4.02 17.71 3.53
CA LEU A 136 -4.01 16.27 3.26
C LEU A 136 -3.09 15.55 4.24
N LEU A 137 -1.92 16.11 4.49
CA LEU A 137 -0.99 15.59 5.48
C LEU A 137 -1.59 15.69 6.90
N ALA A 138 -2.16 16.84 7.26
CA ALA A 138 -2.80 17.02 8.56
C ALA A 138 -3.94 16.02 8.78
N ALA A 139 -4.79 15.78 7.76
CA ALA A 139 -5.87 14.81 7.83
C ALA A 139 -5.37 13.36 8.05
N SER A 140 -4.20 13.01 7.50
CA SER A 140 -3.58 11.67 7.66
C SER A 140 -3.18 11.35 9.10
N PHE A 141 -3.07 12.37 9.96
CA PHE A 141 -2.64 12.24 11.37
C PHE A 141 -3.70 12.76 12.36
N GLN A 142 -4.97 12.66 12.00
CA GLN A 142 -6.10 12.97 12.89
C GLN A 142 -6.78 11.72 13.40
N ASN A 143 -7.35 11.81 14.60
CA ASN A 143 -8.22 10.77 15.13
C ASN A 143 -9.52 10.71 14.33
N HIS A 144 -9.94 9.51 13.95
CA HIS A 144 -11.18 9.32 13.20
C HIS A 144 -11.78 7.94 13.44
N ILE A 145 -13.05 7.81 13.08
CA ILE A 145 -13.80 6.57 13.12
C ILE A 145 -14.11 6.14 11.70
N ILE A 146 -14.01 4.84 11.43
CA ILE A 146 -14.44 4.24 10.18
C ILE A 146 -15.56 3.24 10.50
N SER A 147 -16.76 3.51 10.03
CA SER A 147 -17.87 2.56 10.07
C SER A 147 -18.21 2.16 8.64
N ALA A 148 -17.89 0.95 8.26
CA ALA A 148 -17.93 0.49 6.88
C ALA A 148 -18.77 -0.79 6.71
N THR A 149 -19.29 -0.94 5.50
CA THR A 149 -19.72 -2.21 4.93
C THR A 149 -18.73 -2.61 3.87
N ARG A 150 -18.23 -3.86 3.94
CA ARG A 150 -17.25 -4.39 3.00
C ARG A 150 -17.79 -5.61 2.28
N TYR A 151 -17.49 -5.72 0.98
CA TYR A 151 -17.75 -6.91 0.21
C TYR A 151 -16.51 -7.29 -0.58
N ARG A 152 -16.10 -8.56 -0.46
CA ARG A 152 -14.99 -9.13 -1.20
C ARG A 152 -15.46 -10.34 -1.99
N PHE A 153 -15.08 -10.37 -3.24
CA PHE A 153 -15.33 -11.47 -4.16
C PHE A 153 -14.00 -12.02 -4.64
N ILE A 154 -13.80 -13.35 -4.51
CA ILE A 154 -12.63 -14.04 -5.01
C ILE A 154 -13.08 -15.11 -5.99
N TYR A 155 -12.49 -15.08 -7.17
CA TYR A 155 -12.54 -16.16 -8.15
C TYR A 155 -11.18 -16.82 -8.23
N SER A 156 -11.12 -18.14 -8.08
CA SER A 156 -9.92 -18.92 -8.24
C SER A 156 -10.22 -20.13 -9.10
N ASP A 157 -9.59 -20.20 -10.27
CA ASP A 157 -9.69 -21.33 -11.17
C ASP A 157 -8.34 -22.04 -11.23
N PRO A 158 -8.18 -23.16 -10.49
CA PRO A 158 -6.95 -23.91 -10.51
C PRO A 158 -6.72 -24.51 -11.91
N ALA A 159 -5.44 -24.64 -12.30
CA ALA A 159 -5.00 -25.10 -13.60
C ALA A 159 -5.61 -26.43 -14.10
N SER A 160 -6.20 -27.23 -13.19
CA SER A 160 -6.88 -28.49 -13.51
C SER A 160 -8.10 -28.35 -14.41
N SER A 161 -8.71 -27.14 -14.51
CA SER A 161 -9.92 -26.90 -15.31
C SER A 161 -9.64 -26.54 -16.76
N ASN A 162 -8.39 -26.19 -17.11
CA ASN A 162 -8.04 -25.64 -18.43
C ASN A 162 -6.80 -26.33 -19.03
N ASN A 163 -6.86 -27.65 -19.24
CA ASN A 163 -5.74 -28.50 -19.70
C ASN A 163 -4.45 -28.38 -18.84
N GLY A 164 -4.56 -27.93 -17.61
CA GLY A 164 -3.46 -27.88 -16.63
C GLY A 164 -2.40 -26.79 -16.87
N ARG A 165 -2.58 -25.91 -17.86
CA ARG A 165 -1.55 -24.93 -18.25
C ARG A 165 -1.78 -23.51 -17.77
N THR A 166 -3.03 -23.05 -17.74
CA THR A 166 -3.33 -21.67 -17.37
C THR A 166 -4.30 -21.64 -16.21
N SER A 167 -4.02 -20.85 -15.20
CA SER A 167 -4.92 -20.58 -14.08
C SER A 167 -5.17 -19.08 -13.92
N PHE A 168 -6.36 -18.73 -13.44
CA PHE A 168 -6.78 -17.37 -13.20
C PHE A 168 -7.17 -17.18 -11.73
N TYR A 169 -6.82 -16.03 -11.22
CA TYR A 169 -7.25 -15.55 -9.92
C TYR A 169 -7.76 -14.12 -10.07
N TYR A 170 -8.89 -13.83 -9.45
CA TYR A 170 -9.44 -12.48 -9.41
C TYR A 170 -9.96 -12.19 -8.00
N ASP A 171 -9.55 -11.06 -7.44
CA ASP A 171 -9.96 -10.57 -6.12
C ASP A 171 -10.49 -9.15 -6.28
N ALA A 172 -11.76 -8.96 -5.97
CA ALA A 172 -12.43 -7.67 -5.99
C ALA A 172 -12.89 -7.31 -4.58
N ASN A 173 -12.56 -6.12 -4.14
CA ASN A 173 -12.94 -5.58 -2.85
C ASN A 173 -13.67 -4.25 -3.03
N VAL A 174 -14.83 -4.09 -2.39
CA VAL A 174 -15.59 -2.85 -2.34
C VAL A 174 -15.89 -2.52 -0.89
N GLU A 175 -15.56 -1.30 -0.51
CA GLU A 175 -15.80 -0.78 0.84
C GLU A 175 -16.58 0.54 0.77
N SER A 176 -17.67 0.63 1.51
CA SER A 176 -18.50 1.83 1.67
C SER A 176 -18.47 2.26 3.13
N ALA A 177 -17.80 3.34 3.45
CA ALA A 177 -17.63 3.83 4.81
C ALA A 177 -18.43 5.11 5.06
N GLY A 178 -19.01 5.23 6.25
CA GLY A 178 -19.71 6.43 6.73
C GLY A 178 -21.02 6.78 6.02
N ASN A 179 -21.33 6.16 4.87
CA ASN A 179 -22.48 6.54 4.04
C ASN A 179 -23.82 6.27 4.74
N ILE A 180 -23.94 5.13 5.41
CA ILE A 180 -25.13 4.79 6.19
C ILE A 180 -25.29 5.77 7.36
N LEU A 181 -24.21 6.05 8.10
CA LEU A 181 -24.22 6.99 9.21
C LEU A 181 -24.54 8.41 8.77
N ASN A 182 -23.93 8.88 7.68
CA ASN A 182 -24.20 10.22 7.14
C ASN A 182 -25.66 10.36 6.73
N THR A 183 -26.24 9.34 6.09
CA THR A 183 -27.66 9.31 5.72
C THR A 183 -28.55 9.33 6.95
N PHE A 184 -28.24 8.50 7.96
CA PHE A 184 -28.98 8.45 9.22
C PHE A 184 -28.95 9.81 9.94
N TYR A 185 -27.79 10.47 10.01
CA TYR A 185 -27.66 11.78 10.66
C TYR A 185 -28.38 12.88 9.90
N LYS A 186 -28.41 12.85 8.58
CA LYS A 186 -29.21 13.76 7.74
C LYS A 186 -30.72 13.58 7.98
N ILE A 187 -31.22 12.34 8.03
CA ILE A 187 -32.66 12.06 8.25
C ILE A 187 -33.10 12.44 9.66
N THR A 188 -32.20 12.31 10.65
CA THR A 188 -32.51 12.61 12.05
C THR A 188 -32.14 14.05 12.46
N ASP A 189 -31.83 14.92 11.50
CA ASP A 189 -31.45 16.33 11.71
C ASP A 189 -30.38 16.50 12.81
N ARG A 190 -29.39 15.61 12.86
CA ARG A 190 -28.28 15.76 13.80
C ARG A 190 -27.45 17.00 13.46
N PRO A 191 -27.03 17.76 14.48
CA PRO A 191 -26.20 18.95 14.22
C PRO A 191 -24.83 18.55 13.71
N ARG A 192 -24.30 19.31 12.76
CA ARG A 192 -22.90 19.27 12.36
C ARG A 192 -22.05 20.06 13.36
N ASP A 193 -20.80 19.66 13.53
CA ASP A 193 -19.83 20.41 14.33
C ASP A 193 -19.58 21.79 13.72
N ALA A 194 -19.67 22.84 14.52
CA ALA A 194 -19.61 24.22 14.03
C ALA A 194 -18.21 24.60 13.46
N THR A 195 -17.16 23.90 13.89
CA THR A 195 -15.78 24.19 13.46
C THR A 195 -15.40 23.42 12.21
N SER A 196 -15.67 22.11 12.18
CA SER A 196 -15.28 21.23 11.07
C SER A 196 -16.36 21.08 10.00
N GLY A 197 -17.61 21.45 10.28
CA GLY A 197 -18.75 21.19 9.40
C GLY A 197 -19.13 19.71 9.26
N ALA A 198 -18.46 18.81 9.99
CA ALA A 198 -18.61 17.38 9.89
C ALA A 198 -19.55 16.82 10.96
N TYR A 199 -20.11 15.66 10.71
CA TYR A 199 -20.77 14.86 11.76
C TYR A 199 -19.74 14.14 12.60
N LYS A 200 -19.99 14.01 13.90
CA LYS A 200 -19.11 13.36 14.88
C LYS A 200 -19.86 12.27 15.65
N ILE A 201 -19.15 11.19 15.99
CA ILE A 201 -19.57 10.17 16.93
C ILE A 201 -18.71 10.33 18.19
N VAL A 202 -19.35 10.58 19.34
CA VAL A 202 -18.63 10.78 20.63
C VAL A 202 -17.49 11.82 20.50
N GLY A 203 -17.74 12.90 19.74
CA GLY A 203 -16.76 13.97 19.54
C GLY A 203 -15.70 13.70 18.47
N ILE A 204 -15.64 12.49 17.90
CA ILE A 204 -14.66 12.10 16.87
C ILE A 204 -15.35 12.09 15.50
N GLN A 205 -14.71 12.67 14.50
CA GLN A 205 -15.18 12.68 13.12
C GLN A 205 -15.12 11.29 12.51
N PHE A 206 -16.10 10.89 11.72
CA PHE A 206 -16.05 9.63 11.00
C PHE A 206 -15.71 9.83 9.51
N ALA A 207 -14.97 8.88 8.97
CA ALA A 207 -14.61 8.86 7.56
C ALA A 207 -15.84 8.52 6.70
N GLN A 208 -15.96 9.21 5.55
CA GLN A 208 -16.97 8.93 4.55
C GLN A 208 -16.32 8.77 3.18
N TYR A 209 -16.40 7.57 2.60
CA TYR A 209 -15.84 7.27 1.27
C TYR A 209 -16.46 6.02 0.65
N ILE A 210 -16.18 5.83 -0.63
CA ILE A 210 -16.33 4.57 -1.34
C ILE A 210 -14.96 4.18 -1.86
N LYS A 211 -14.54 2.93 -1.67
CA LYS A 211 -13.27 2.40 -2.15
C LYS A 211 -13.50 1.08 -2.86
N THR A 212 -12.84 0.89 -4.00
CA THR A 212 -12.80 -0.38 -4.71
C THR A 212 -11.37 -0.73 -5.10
N GLN A 213 -11.06 -2.03 -5.10
CA GLN A 213 -9.77 -2.55 -5.56
C GLN A 213 -10.00 -3.88 -6.27
N HIS A 214 -9.29 -4.08 -7.37
CA HIS A 214 -9.36 -5.25 -8.21
C HIS A 214 -7.96 -5.77 -8.45
N ASP A 215 -7.71 -7.05 -8.20
CA ASP A 215 -6.44 -7.76 -8.42
C ASP A 215 -6.71 -8.96 -9.34
N LEU A 216 -6.25 -8.87 -10.57
CA LEU A 216 -6.37 -9.92 -11.59
C LEU A 216 -5.01 -10.57 -11.79
N ARG A 217 -4.96 -11.89 -11.68
CA ARG A 217 -3.73 -12.67 -11.87
C ARG A 217 -3.95 -13.79 -12.89
N MET A 218 -2.94 -14.02 -13.70
CA MET A 218 -2.88 -15.13 -14.65
C MET A 218 -1.54 -15.83 -14.52
N TYR A 219 -1.58 -17.15 -14.36
CA TYR A 219 -0.39 -17.97 -14.33
C TYR A 219 -0.44 -18.91 -15.52
N ASN A 220 0.60 -18.89 -16.34
CA ASN A 220 0.71 -19.72 -17.54
C ASN A 220 1.95 -20.59 -17.47
N LYS A 221 1.74 -21.90 -17.35
CA LYS A 221 2.80 -22.91 -17.36
C LYS A 221 3.21 -23.18 -18.81
N ILE A 222 4.45 -22.82 -19.18
CA ILE A 222 5.00 -23.09 -20.50
C ILE A 222 5.38 -24.58 -20.61
N ASN A 223 6.13 -25.05 -19.62
CA ASN A 223 6.56 -26.44 -19.44
C ASN A 223 6.75 -26.73 -17.94
N ASP A 224 7.27 -27.92 -17.60
CA ASP A 224 7.44 -28.31 -16.19
C ASP A 224 8.50 -27.48 -15.45
N LYS A 225 9.36 -26.76 -16.17
CA LYS A 225 10.48 -25.98 -15.64
C LYS A 225 10.31 -24.47 -15.79
N SER A 226 9.25 -23.99 -16.44
CA SER A 226 9.08 -22.57 -16.64
C SER A 226 7.63 -22.12 -16.74
N SER A 227 7.37 -20.94 -16.26
CA SER A 227 6.03 -20.31 -16.26
C SER A 227 6.12 -18.80 -16.37
N PHE A 228 5.05 -18.20 -16.87
CA PHE A 228 4.78 -16.77 -16.73
C PHE A 228 3.71 -16.52 -15.66
N ALA A 229 3.92 -15.51 -14.86
CA ALA A 229 2.94 -14.94 -13.96
C ALA A 229 2.68 -13.48 -14.35
N PHE A 230 1.40 -13.11 -14.45
CA PHE A 230 0.95 -11.76 -14.74
C PHE A 230 0.01 -11.32 -13.65
N ARG A 231 0.12 -10.06 -13.25
CA ARG A 231 -0.78 -9.42 -12.29
C ARG A 231 -1.14 -8.03 -12.77
N PHE A 232 -2.39 -7.65 -12.61
CA PHE A 232 -2.88 -6.30 -12.80
C PHE A 232 -3.72 -5.89 -11.59
N VAL A 233 -3.41 -4.75 -11.00
CA VAL A 233 -4.17 -4.16 -9.90
C VAL A 233 -4.66 -2.79 -10.27
N GLY A 234 -5.97 -2.58 -10.09
CA GLY A 234 -6.60 -1.27 -10.19
C GLY A 234 -7.31 -0.93 -8.89
N GLY A 235 -7.19 0.29 -8.42
CA GLY A 235 -7.85 0.77 -7.22
C GLY A 235 -8.36 2.20 -7.37
N LEU A 236 -9.53 2.46 -6.80
CA LEU A 236 -10.15 3.78 -6.75
C LEU A 236 -10.77 4.01 -5.39
N GLY A 237 -10.44 5.12 -4.77
CA GLY A 237 -11.08 5.64 -3.57
C GLY A 237 -11.66 7.01 -3.82
N ILE A 238 -12.90 7.22 -3.39
CA ILE A 238 -13.62 8.49 -3.56
C ILE A 238 -13.95 9.00 -2.16
N PRO A 239 -13.18 9.96 -1.61
CA PRO A 239 -13.53 10.62 -0.36
C PRO A 239 -14.80 11.44 -0.53
N MET A 240 -15.57 11.56 0.53
CA MET A 240 -16.87 12.26 0.56
C MET A 240 -16.95 13.28 1.70
N GLU A 241 -18.03 14.07 1.71
CA GLU A 241 -18.25 15.27 2.53
C GLU A 241 -17.81 15.22 4.00
N ASN A 242 -17.96 14.09 4.69
CA ASN A 242 -17.75 14.06 6.15
C ASN A 242 -16.28 13.98 6.57
N LEU A 243 -15.41 13.43 5.73
CA LEU A 243 -13.97 13.46 5.92
C LEU A 243 -13.34 13.99 4.63
N SER A 244 -13.46 15.26 4.45
CA SER A 244 -13.03 16.10 3.34
C SER A 244 -12.28 15.48 2.14
N ASP A 245 -11.04 15.87 1.89
CA ASP A 245 -10.46 15.87 0.55
C ASP A 245 -9.61 14.62 0.21
N ALA A 246 -9.43 13.69 1.17
CA ALA A 246 -8.61 12.49 1.04
C ALA A 246 -9.17 11.29 1.79
N LEU A 247 -8.74 10.08 1.41
CA LEU A 247 -8.98 8.88 2.20
C LEU A 247 -8.18 8.92 3.51
N PRO A 248 -8.65 8.25 4.59
CA PRO A 248 -7.81 7.97 5.74
C PRO A 248 -6.50 7.30 5.31
N PHE A 249 -5.41 7.61 6.00
CA PHE A 249 -4.08 7.10 5.66
C PHE A 249 -4.04 5.57 5.52
N GLU A 250 -4.67 4.84 6.45
CA GLU A 250 -4.72 3.38 6.46
C GLU A 250 -5.61 2.78 5.36
N LYS A 251 -6.41 3.62 4.69
CA LYS A 251 -7.27 3.23 3.57
C LYS A 251 -6.74 3.71 2.22
N SER A 252 -5.78 4.61 2.22
CA SER A 252 -5.14 5.12 0.99
C SER A 252 -4.31 4.04 0.31
N PHE A 253 -4.17 4.15 -1.00
CA PHE A 253 -3.26 3.30 -1.76
C PHE A 253 -1.83 3.81 -1.67
N PHE A 254 -0.88 2.91 -1.86
CA PHE A 254 0.54 3.24 -1.99
C PHE A 254 1.20 2.34 -3.04
N ALA A 255 2.28 2.83 -3.64
CA ALA A 255 3.09 2.09 -4.59
C ALA A 255 4.51 1.87 -4.06
N GLY A 256 5.24 0.93 -4.68
CA GLY A 256 6.52 0.44 -4.20
C GLY A 256 6.41 -0.69 -3.18
N GLY A 257 7.51 -1.38 -2.96
CA GLY A 257 7.61 -2.51 -2.03
C GLY A 257 7.84 -3.86 -2.72
N THR A 258 8.13 -4.86 -1.90
CA THR A 258 8.61 -6.18 -2.32
C THR A 258 7.65 -6.98 -3.21
N ASP A 259 6.35 -6.72 -3.11
CA ASP A 259 5.29 -7.45 -3.81
C ASP A 259 4.52 -6.59 -4.83
N LYS A 260 5.05 -5.39 -5.12
CA LYS A 260 4.44 -4.39 -6.00
C LYS A 260 5.45 -3.92 -7.05
N THR A 261 5.68 -2.62 -7.15
CA THR A 261 6.74 -2.04 -8.01
C THR A 261 8.08 -2.13 -7.28
N ARG A 262 8.76 -3.29 -7.38
CA ARG A 262 9.94 -3.68 -6.59
C ARG A 262 11.16 -2.76 -6.71
N ALA A 263 11.23 -1.94 -7.76
CA ALA A 263 12.30 -0.97 -7.94
C ALA A 263 12.19 0.27 -7.03
N TRP A 264 11.12 0.39 -6.25
CA TRP A 264 10.91 1.45 -5.26
C TRP A 264 10.61 0.86 -3.89
N LYS A 265 11.08 1.54 -2.85
CA LYS A 265 10.69 1.21 -1.47
C LYS A 265 9.18 1.40 -1.29
N ALA A 266 8.62 0.70 -0.31
CA ALA A 266 7.22 0.88 0.04
C ALA A 266 6.92 2.35 0.34
N ARG A 267 5.80 2.87 -0.19
CA ARG A 267 5.34 4.25 0.01
C ARG A 267 6.29 5.34 -0.49
N SER A 268 7.20 5.02 -1.43
CA SER A 268 8.15 5.99 -1.96
C SER A 268 7.88 6.42 -3.42
N LEU A 269 6.94 5.78 -4.11
CA LEU A 269 6.58 6.07 -5.49
C LEU A 269 5.27 6.87 -5.57
N GLY A 270 5.22 7.87 -6.44
CA GLY A 270 4.05 8.72 -6.69
C GLY A 270 3.96 9.92 -5.75
N PRO A 271 2.79 10.55 -5.61
CA PRO A 271 1.65 10.42 -6.53
C PRO A 271 1.90 11.10 -7.89
N GLY A 272 1.48 10.45 -8.95
CA GLY A 272 1.63 10.95 -10.33
C GLY A 272 3.05 11.29 -10.71
N SER A 273 3.26 12.49 -11.25
CA SER A 273 4.58 13.05 -11.58
C SER A 273 5.08 14.03 -10.52
N PHE A 274 4.42 14.15 -9.39
CA PHE A 274 4.82 15.05 -8.32
C PHE A 274 6.21 14.67 -7.79
N ARG A 275 7.11 15.69 -7.75
CA ARG A 275 8.44 15.58 -7.15
C ARG A 275 8.41 16.19 -5.77
N ASP A 276 8.47 15.35 -4.75
CA ASP A 276 8.58 15.81 -3.38
C ASP A 276 10.05 16.12 -3.04
N SER A 277 10.31 17.31 -2.54
CA SER A 277 11.61 17.71 -1.99
C SER A 277 11.77 17.34 -0.52
N SER A 278 10.65 17.08 0.17
CA SER A 278 10.64 16.63 1.56
C SER A 278 10.50 15.11 1.60
N VAL A 279 11.58 14.38 1.81
CA VAL A 279 11.62 12.89 1.84
C VAL A 279 10.98 12.31 3.12
N VAL A 280 10.25 13.10 3.89
CA VAL A 280 9.88 12.77 5.28
C VAL A 280 8.58 11.98 5.38
N PHE A 281 7.65 12.10 4.41
CA PHE A 281 6.31 11.53 4.53
C PHE A 281 6.03 10.44 3.52
N ASP A 282 5.26 9.44 3.95
CA ASP A 282 4.80 8.34 3.12
C ASP A 282 3.91 8.87 1.97
N LYS A 283 4.17 8.39 0.76
CA LYS A 283 3.39 8.74 -0.43
C LYS A 283 2.16 7.86 -0.53
N ILE A 284 1.01 8.51 -0.57
CA ILE A 284 -0.31 7.87 -0.64
C ILE A 284 -1.15 8.49 -1.76
N GLY A 285 -2.21 7.81 -2.15
CA GLY A 285 -3.16 8.29 -3.16
C GLY A 285 -4.49 7.54 -3.12
N GLU A 286 -5.46 8.04 -3.87
CA GLU A 286 -6.81 7.47 -4.00
C GLU A 286 -6.99 6.64 -5.27
N VAL A 287 -6.11 6.78 -6.23
CA VAL A 287 -6.09 5.97 -7.47
C VAL A 287 -4.82 5.14 -7.51
N LEU A 288 -4.94 3.86 -7.85
CA LEU A 288 -3.83 2.91 -8.02
C LEU A 288 -3.93 2.22 -9.35
N LEU A 289 -2.84 2.17 -10.10
CA LEU A 289 -2.67 1.26 -11.23
C LEU A 289 -1.33 0.56 -11.09
N GLU A 290 -1.32 -0.76 -11.21
CA GLU A 290 -0.11 -1.58 -11.10
C GLU A 290 -0.22 -2.78 -12.04
N GLY A 291 0.87 -3.10 -12.71
CA GLY A 291 1.02 -4.28 -13.56
C GLY A 291 2.37 -4.93 -13.32
N ASN A 292 2.36 -6.24 -13.17
CA ASN A 292 3.56 -7.04 -12.94
C ASN A 292 3.59 -8.21 -13.92
N MET A 293 4.77 -8.49 -14.46
CA MET A 293 5.05 -9.66 -15.28
C MET A 293 6.31 -10.33 -14.76
N GLU A 294 6.25 -11.64 -14.53
CA GLU A 294 7.37 -12.42 -14.04
C GLU A 294 7.52 -13.73 -14.84
N TYR A 295 8.69 -13.95 -15.41
CA TYR A 295 9.10 -15.22 -16.00
C TYR A 295 9.89 -16.00 -14.96
N ARG A 296 9.38 -17.16 -14.56
CA ARG A 296 9.95 -18.05 -13.56
C ARG A 296 10.54 -19.29 -14.26
N PHE A 297 11.72 -19.72 -13.85
CA PHE A 297 12.40 -20.87 -14.45
C PHE A 297 13.29 -21.58 -13.46
N ASP A 298 13.34 -22.91 -13.60
CA ASP A 298 14.24 -23.79 -12.85
C ASP A 298 15.71 -23.45 -13.14
N LEU A 299 16.52 -23.31 -12.09
CA LEU A 299 17.99 -23.24 -12.17
C LEU A 299 18.62 -24.58 -11.77
N LEU A 300 18.38 -25.02 -10.55
CA LEU A 300 18.94 -26.24 -9.96
C LEU A 300 17.99 -26.82 -8.92
N GLY A 301 17.05 -27.67 -9.30
CA GLY A 301 16.18 -28.41 -8.39
C GLY A 301 15.43 -27.59 -7.31
N PHE A 302 16.13 -27.16 -6.28
CA PHE A 302 15.59 -26.34 -5.19
C PHE A 302 15.76 -24.82 -5.42
N LEU A 303 16.38 -24.44 -6.53
CA LEU A 303 16.73 -23.06 -6.84
C LEU A 303 16.06 -22.62 -8.13
N ASP A 304 15.16 -21.61 -8.04
CA ASP A 304 14.49 -21.02 -9.17
C ASP A 304 15.01 -19.61 -9.46
N GLY A 305 15.06 -19.27 -10.74
CA GLY A 305 15.31 -17.93 -11.24
C GLY A 305 14.03 -17.22 -11.62
N ALA A 306 14.03 -15.89 -11.53
CA ALA A 306 12.98 -15.07 -12.09
C ALA A 306 13.53 -13.82 -12.79
N LEU A 307 12.91 -13.46 -13.91
CA LEU A 307 13.05 -12.15 -14.55
C LEU A 307 11.72 -11.44 -14.50
N PHE A 308 11.73 -10.17 -14.17
CA PHE A 308 10.48 -9.46 -14.00
C PHE A 308 10.50 -8.01 -14.50
N VAL A 309 9.31 -7.52 -14.80
CA VAL A 309 9.02 -6.11 -15.08
C VAL A 309 7.80 -5.72 -14.25
N ASP A 310 7.94 -4.64 -13.50
CA ASP A 310 6.90 -4.02 -12.71
C ASP A 310 6.61 -2.62 -13.24
N ALA A 311 5.34 -2.27 -13.35
CA ALA A 311 4.89 -0.96 -13.78
C ALA A 311 3.75 -0.49 -12.89
N GLY A 312 3.72 0.79 -12.51
CA GLY A 312 2.62 1.30 -11.71
C GLY A 312 2.85 2.70 -11.19
N ASN A 313 1.81 3.24 -10.58
CA ASN A 313 1.85 4.48 -9.83
C ASN A 313 0.56 4.63 -9.01
N ILE A 314 0.54 5.62 -8.12
CA ILE A 314 -0.64 6.12 -7.43
C ILE A 314 -0.89 7.57 -7.84
N TRP A 315 -2.12 8.03 -7.66
CA TRP A 315 -2.51 9.42 -7.88
C TRP A 315 -3.53 9.86 -6.84
N LEU A 316 -3.62 11.17 -6.63
CA LEU A 316 -4.73 11.77 -5.90
C LEU A 316 -5.98 11.78 -6.79
N ALA A 317 -7.16 11.66 -6.18
CA ALA A 317 -8.43 11.77 -6.91
C ALA A 317 -8.74 13.23 -7.29
N ASN A 318 -8.32 14.17 -6.45
CA ASN A 318 -8.54 15.60 -6.61
C ASN A 318 -7.23 16.33 -6.88
N GLU A 319 -7.33 17.49 -7.55
CA GLU A 319 -6.19 18.39 -7.77
C GLU A 319 -5.74 19.01 -6.44
N ASP A 320 -4.42 19.01 -6.22
CA ASP A 320 -3.79 19.60 -5.05
C ASP A 320 -2.75 20.64 -5.48
N SER A 321 -2.96 21.89 -5.09
CA SER A 321 -2.07 23.00 -5.44
C SER A 321 -0.66 22.86 -4.84
N LEU A 322 -0.52 22.17 -3.71
CA LEU A 322 0.77 21.87 -3.09
C LEU A 322 1.50 20.72 -3.78
N ARG A 323 0.77 19.91 -4.58
CA ARG A 323 1.30 18.74 -5.27
C ARG A 323 0.96 18.76 -6.77
N PRO A 324 1.51 19.71 -7.54
CA PRO A 324 1.23 19.79 -8.98
C PRO A 324 1.64 18.49 -9.69
N GLY A 325 0.73 17.94 -10.51
CA GLY A 325 0.94 16.68 -11.22
C GLY A 325 0.67 15.42 -10.41
N SER A 326 0.10 15.52 -9.20
CA SER A 326 -0.26 14.39 -8.36
C SER A 326 -1.62 13.78 -8.70
N ASP A 327 -2.54 14.55 -9.28
CA ASP A 327 -3.91 14.15 -9.58
C ASP A 327 -4.00 13.24 -10.81
N PHE A 328 -4.97 12.31 -10.81
CA PHE A 328 -5.18 11.41 -11.93
C PHE A 328 -5.83 12.13 -13.12
N LYS A 329 -5.18 12.08 -14.29
CA LYS A 329 -5.75 12.58 -15.55
C LYS A 329 -5.53 11.57 -16.68
N VAL A 330 -6.61 11.23 -17.39
CA VAL A 330 -6.61 10.23 -18.47
C VAL A 330 -5.62 10.58 -19.58
N ASN A 331 -5.40 11.86 -19.87
CA ASN A 331 -4.51 12.31 -20.94
C ASN A 331 -3.01 12.25 -20.58
N ARG A 332 -2.64 12.04 -19.31
CA ARG A 332 -1.23 12.01 -18.89
C ARG A 332 -0.81 10.79 -18.09
N PHE A 333 -1.76 10.01 -17.52
CA PHE A 333 -1.43 8.90 -16.61
C PHE A 333 -0.44 7.90 -17.20
N ALA A 334 -0.52 7.60 -18.51
CA ALA A 334 0.40 6.68 -19.18
C ALA A 334 1.86 7.19 -19.16
N GLY A 335 2.04 8.51 -19.26
CA GLY A 335 3.34 9.16 -19.11
C GLY A 335 3.87 9.11 -17.67
N GLU A 336 2.98 8.97 -16.70
CA GLU A 336 3.27 8.99 -15.26
C GLU A 336 3.44 7.58 -14.65
N ILE A 337 3.25 6.51 -15.44
CA ILE A 337 3.56 5.15 -14.99
C ILE A 337 5.07 5.02 -14.80
N ALA A 338 5.48 4.59 -13.59
CA ALA A 338 6.83 4.17 -13.29
C ALA A 338 7.06 2.76 -13.84
N ILE A 339 8.28 2.45 -14.28
CA ILE A 339 8.65 1.12 -14.79
C ILE A 339 9.96 0.71 -14.14
N GLY A 340 9.97 -0.49 -13.57
CA GLY A 340 11.15 -1.15 -13.04
C GLY A 340 11.31 -2.54 -13.65
N ALA A 341 12.53 -3.03 -13.72
CA ALA A 341 12.81 -4.40 -14.10
C ALA A 341 13.91 -4.98 -13.21
N GLY A 342 13.96 -6.31 -13.15
CA GLY A 342 14.93 -6.96 -12.31
C GLY A 342 14.99 -8.46 -12.51
N PHE A 343 15.82 -9.04 -11.68
CA PHE A 343 15.95 -10.49 -11.58
C PHE A 343 15.92 -10.91 -10.12
N GLY A 344 15.60 -12.17 -9.88
CA GLY A 344 15.56 -12.69 -8.52
C GLY A 344 15.83 -14.18 -8.47
N ILE A 345 16.18 -14.61 -7.27
CA ILE A 345 16.43 -16.00 -6.92
C ILE A 345 15.37 -16.43 -5.89
N ARG A 346 14.87 -17.66 -6.05
CA ARG A 346 13.94 -18.31 -5.12
C ARG A 346 14.59 -19.59 -4.64
N VAL A 347 14.62 -19.77 -3.32
CA VAL A 347 15.07 -21.01 -2.68
C VAL A 347 13.83 -21.70 -2.14
N ASP A 348 13.42 -22.78 -2.81
CA ASP A 348 12.28 -23.61 -2.41
C ASP A 348 12.73 -24.66 -1.39
N LEU A 349 12.25 -24.53 -0.17
CA LEU A 349 12.51 -25.46 0.94
C LEU A 349 11.28 -26.34 1.26
N GLU A 350 10.37 -26.54 0.29
CA GLU A 350 9.11 -27.30 0.40
C GLU A 350 8.06 -26.65 1.33
N PHE A 351 8.44 -26.13 2.52
CA PHE A 351 7.49 -25.49 3.45
C PHE A 351 7.38 -23.99 3.21
N PHE A 352 8.42 -23.35 2.70
CA PHE A 352 8.42 -21.94 2.35
C PHE A 352 9.51 -21.62 1.31
N ILE A 353 9.25 -20.60 0.53
CA ILE A 353 10.14 -20.13 -0.52
C ILE A 353 10.78 -18.85 -0.03
N PHE A 354 12.11 -18.82 0.07
CA PHE A 354 12.85 -17.58 0.26
C PHE A 354 13.11 -16.91 -1.07
N ARG A 355 12.90 -15.61 -1.12
CA ARG A 355 13.06 -14.79 -2.31
C ARG A 355 14.04 -13.65 -2.06
N LEU A 356 14.96 -13.48 -3.01
CA LEU A 356 15.85 -12.33 -3.12
C LEU A 356 15.69 -11.73 -4.51
N ASP A 357 15.19 -10.49 -4.59
CA ASP A 357 15.01 -9.76 -5.83
C ASP A 357 15.92 -8.53 -5.88
N VAL A 358 16.55 -8.31 -7.04
CA VAL A 358 17.29 -7.07 -7.36
C VAL A 358 16.55 -6.36 -8.48
N ALA A 359 16.05 -5.17 -8.20
CA ALA A 359 15.21 -4.40 -9.09
C ALA A 359 15.79 -3.01 -9.39
N TYR A 360 15.75 -2.61 -10.66
CA TYR A 360 16.24 -1.32 -11.15
C TYR A 360 15.09 -0.47 -11.65
N PRO A 361 15.00 0.83 -11.26
CA PRO A 361 14.09 1.78 -11.88
C PRO A 361 14.53 2.03 -13.34
N LEU A 362 13.65 1.77 -14.30
CA LEU A 362 13.90 2.06 -15.72
C LEU A 362 13.28 3.39 -16.15
N LYS A 363 12.13 3.74 -15.58
CA LYS A 363 11.44 5.00 -15.85
C LYS A 363 10.92 5.60 -14.55
N ASN A 364 11.36 6.80 -14.22
CA ASN A 364 10.91 7.54 -13.04
C ASN A 364 10.00 8.71 -13.45
N PRO A 365 8.70 8.67 -13.15
CA PRO A 365 7.74 9.70 -13.55
C PRO A 365 7.92 11.04 -12.82
N SER A 366 8.61 11.08 -11.68
CA SER A 366 8.84 12.32 -10.93
C SER A 366 9.84 13.26 -11.63
N LEU A 367 10.54 12.78 -12.67
CA LEU A 367 11.40 13.60 -13.50
C LEU A 367 10.63 14.28 -14.63
N VAL A 368 11.17 15.36 -15.14
CA VAL A 368 10.59 16.09 -16.29
C VAL A 368 10.59 15.22 -17.54
N VAL A 369 9.70 15.56 -18.46
CA VAL A 369 9.64 14.91 -19.77
C VAL A 369 10.98 15.13 -20.50
N GLY A 370 11.61 14.04 -20.95
CA GLY A 370 12.96 14.07 -21.54
C GLY A 370 14.06 13.56 -20.62
N GLU A 371 13.78 13.41 -19.30
CA GLU A 371 14.73 12.86 -18.32
C GLU A 371 14.22 11.60 -17.60
N ARG A 372 12.98 11.19 -17.87
CA ARG A 372 12.28 10.12 -17.13
C ARG A 372 12.90 8.74 -17.27
N TRP A 373 13.55 8.44 -18.40
CA TRP A 373 14.16 7.14 -18.63
C TRP A 373 15.62 7.09 -18.19
N PHE A 374 16.10 5.96 -17.71
CA PHE A 374 17.46 5.79 -17.20
C PHE A 374 18.56 6.20 -18.20
N PHE A 375 18.34 6.01 -19.49
CA PHE A 375 19.27 6.34 -20.56
C PHE A 375 19.20 7.80 -21.05
N GLN A 376 18.22 8.60 -20.59
CA GLN A 376 18.10 10.01 -20.94
C GLN A 376 19.06 10.88 -20.10
N PRO A 377 19.56 12.02 -20.60
CA PRO A 377 20.35 12.98 -19.82
C PRO A 377 19.53 13.49 -18.62
N LYS A 378 20.21 14.01 -17.61
CA LYS A 378 19.63 14.45 -16.34
C LYS A 378 19.97 15.91 -16.02
N ASP A 379 19.99 16.77 -17.03
CA ASP A 379 20.49 18.15 -16.91
C ASP A 379 19.64 19.00 -15.95
N GLU A 380 18.31 18.92 -16.08
CA GLU A 380 17.40 19.63 -15.17
C GLU A 380 17.42 19.04 -13.76
N TYR A 381 17.48 17.71 -13.65
CA TYR A 381 17.61 17.05 -12.36
C TYR A 381 18.92 17.40 -11.65
N ASN A 382 20.03 17.41 -12.37
CA ASN A 382 21.32 17.78 -11.81
C ASN A 382 21.33 19.26 -11.38
N THR A 383 20.70 20.14 -12.15
CA THR A 383 20.51 21.55 -11.77
C THR A 383 19.69 21.65 -10.49
N TYR A 384 18.58 20.90 -10.37
CA TYR A 384 17.77 20.83 -9.16
C TYR A 384 18.58 20.35 -7.96
N LEU A 385 19.37 19.27 -8.08
CA LEU A 385 20.23 18.79 -6.98
C LEU A 385 21.17 19.87 -6.47
N ASN A 386 21.74 20.70 -7.36
CA ASN A 386 22.62 21.79 -6.99
C ASN A 386 21.90 22.93 -6.24
N THR A 387 20.57 23.00 -6.28
CA THR A 387 19.79 23.99 -5.53
C THR A 387 19.43 23.51 -4.12
N LEU A 388 19.65 22.23 -3.80
CA LEU A 388 19.34 21.67 -2.49
C LEU A 388 20.44 22.00 -1.48
N GLU A 389 20.06 22.39 -0.29
CA GLU A 389 20.98 22.61 0.83
C GLU A 389 21.72 21.32 1.23
N PHE A 390 21.07 20.15 1.04
CA PHE A 390 21.62 18.83 1.35
C PHE A 390 21.36 17.82 0.20
N PRO A 391 22.07 17.93 -0.94
CA PRO A 391 21.83 17.07 -2.11
C PRO A 391 22.12 15.57 -1.84
N LEU A 392 22.96 15.24 -0.86
CA LEU A 392 23.29 13.86 -0.49
C LEU A 392 22.12 13.10 0.16
N ASN A 393 21.09 13.81 0.60
CA ASN A 393 19.90 13.21 1.22
C ASN A 393 18.84 12.75 0.21
N VAL A 394 19.06 12.97 -1.09
CA VAL A 394 18.16 12.53 -2.14
C VAL A 394 18.55 11.11 -2.57
N PRO A 395 17.63 10.13 -2.54
CA PRO A 395 17.93 8.78 -3.01
C PRO A 395 18.44 8.80 -4.45
N GLY A 396 19.49 8.01 -4.72
CA GLY A 396 20.02 7.87 -6.08
C GLY A 396 18.91 7.43 -7.04
N LEU A 397 18.79 8.10 -8.18
CA LEU A 397 17.70 7.93 -9.15
C LEU A 397 17.55 6.50 -9.68
N TYR A 398 18.67 5.81 -9.84
CA TYR A 398 18.76 4.50 -10.49
C TYR A 398 19.58 3.51 -9.65
N THR A 399 19.51 3.64 -8.33
CA THR A 399 20.09 2.66 -7.42
C THR A 399 19.22 1.40 -7.39
N PRO A 400 19.83 0.20 -7.48
CA PRO A 400 19.09 -1.03 -7.37
C PRO A 400 18.44 -1.14 -5.98
N GLN A 401 17.20 -1.64 -5.95
CA GLN A 401 16.53 -2.04 -4.71
C GLN A 401 16.72 -3.54 -4.54
N ILE A 402 17.16 -3.93 -3.34
CA ILE A 402 17.28 -5.34 -2.95
C ILE A 402 16.10 -5.65 -2.03
N ASN A 403 15.30 -6.63 -2.43
CA ASN A 403 14.10 -7.04 -1.72
C ASN A 403 14.23 -8.47 -1.23
N PHE A 404 13.96 -8.69 0.06
CA PHE A 404 13.83 -10.01 0.65
C PHE A 404 12.34 -10.30 0.85
N GLY A 405 11.94 -11.56 0.62
CA GLY A 405 10.56 -11.97 0.81
C GLY A 405 10.44 -13.46 1.10
N ILE A 406 9.27 -13.84 1.63
CA ILE A 406 8.87 -15.23 1.82
C ILE A 406 7.66 -15.47 0.92
N GLY A 407 7.70 -16.52 0.11
CA GLY A 407 6.71 -16.82 -0.92
C GLY A 407 6.94 -16.08 -2.24
N TYR A 408 6.05 -16.35 -3.21
CA TYR A 408 6.03 -15.60 -4.46
C TYR A 408 5.41 -14.19 -4.24
N PRO A 409 5.78 -13.18 -5.06
CA PRO A 409 5.25 -11.82 -4.88
C PRO A 409 3.74 -11.73 -5.20
N PHE A 410 3.23 -12.64 -6.01
CA PHE A 410 1.81 -12.75 -6.37
C PHE A 410 1.50 -14.13 -6.96
#